data_717065f95939ecc0f387268b61f38324
#
_entry.id   717065f95939ecc0f387268b61f38324
#
_cell.length_a   1.000
_cell.length_b   1.000
_cell.length_c   1.000
_cell.angle_alpha   90.00
_cell.angle_beta   90.00
_cell.angle_gamma   90.00
#
_symmetry.space_group_name_H-M   'P 1'
#
loop_
_entity.id
_entity.type
_entity.pdbx_description
1 polymer ?
#
loop_
_entity_poly.entity_id
_entity_poly.type
_entity_poly.pdbx_seq_one_letter_code
_entity_poly.pdbx_strand_id
1 'polypeptide(L)'
;IDVSASFSPDAKKIVFNSDRNGRRHLYIAEADGKNVRRISREGGSYYTPVWSPRGDYIAFVKNIRPDFYIGVMDTNGDNERIVVKDFSLESPAWSPNGRYLIFYRQQRSNSDGTGGETTIHFIDITGYNERIIPTPRDGSDPAWSPLL
;
A
#
# COMPACT_ATOMS: atom_id res chain seq x y z
N ILE A 1 13.83 -9.52 9.02
CA ILE A 1 13.32 -10.08 7.76
C ILE A 1 12.91 -8.92 6.86
N ASP A 2 13.40 -8.91 5.64
CA ASP A 2 13.05 -7.93 4.62
C ASP A 2 12.08 -8.59 3.64
N VAL A 3 10.95 -7.94 3.35
CA VAL A 3 9.91 -8.46 2.48
C VAL A 3 9.24 -7.33 1.69
N SER A 4 8.49 -7.69 0.65
CA SER A 4 7.68 -6.77 -0.15
C SER A 4 8.46 -5.54 -0.63
N ALA A 5 9.21 -5.69 -1.71
CA ALA A 5 9.99 -4.61 -2.30
C ALA A 5 9.33 -4.08 -3.58
N SER A 6 9.53 -2.78 -3.84
CA SER A 6 9.13 -2.10 -5.08
C SER A 6 10.26 -1.20 -5.57
N PHE A 7 10.54 -1.25 -6.87
CA PHE A 7 11.52 -0.36 -7.50
C PHE A 7 10.94 1.03 -7.78
N SER A 8 11.80 2.04 -7.72
CA SER A 8 11.50 3.35 -8.29
C SER A 8 11.34 3.25 -9.80
N PRO A 9 10.56 4.15 -10.46
CA PRO A 9 10.33 4.10 -11.91
C PRO A 9 11.61 4.15 -12.76
N ASP A 10 12.66 4.77 -12.26
CA ASP A 10 13.98 4.83 -12.90
C ASP A 10 14.89 3.64 -12.57
N ALA A 11 14.37 2.68 -11.80
CA ALA A 11 15.06 1.48 -11.31
C ALA A 11 16.34 1.74 -10.49
N LYS A 12 16.56 2.96 -10.00
CA LYS A 12 17.77 3.30 -9.23
C LYS A 12 17.63 3.04 -7.74
N LYS A 13 16.40 2.98 -7.23
CA LYS A 13 16.10 2.77 -5.81
C LYS A 13 15.09 1.67 -5.61
N ILE A 14 15.08 1.12 -4.40
CA ILE A 14 14.06 0.19 -3.92
C ILE A 14 13.46 0.73 -2.63
N VAL A 15 12.17 0.51 -2.44
CA VAL A 15 11.49 0.64 -1.16
C VAL A 15 11.07 -0.75 -0.69
N PHE A 16 11.23 -1.04 0.59
CA PHE A 16 10.89 -2.34 1.17
C PHE A 16 10.51 -2.19 2.65
N ASN A 17 9.83 -3.18 3.20
CA ASN A 17 9.56 -3.23 4.62
C ASN A 17 10.49 -4.23 5.32
N SER A 18 10.87 -3.88 6.55
CA SER A 18 11.81 -4.66 7.35
C SER A 18 11.50 -4.54 8.84
N ASP A 19 11.69 -5.61 9.58
CA ASP A 19 11.58 -5.66 11.04
C ASP A 19 12.94 -5.56 11.77
N ARG A 20 13.99 -5.15 11.07
CA ARG A 20 15.36 -5.07 11.58
C ARG A 20 15.52 -4.28 12.88
N ASN A 21 14.59 -3.39 13.18
CA ASN A 21 14.54 -2.59 14.41
C ASN A 21 13.34 -2.98 15.30
N GLY A 22 12.88 -4.25 15.25
CA GLY A 22 11.87 -4.83 16.13
C GLY A 22 10.44 -4.71 15.59
N ARG A 23 10.06 -3.59 14.98
CA ARG A 23 8.76 -3.39 14.34
C ARG A 23 8.94 -3.20 12.83
N ARG A 24 7.95 -3.57 12.04
CA ARG A 24 8.03 -3.41 10.59
C ARG A 24 7.94 -1.94 10.19
N HIS A 25 8.99 -1.47 9.55
CA HIS A 25 9.13 -0.12 9.03
C HIS A 25 9.44 -0.14 7.54
N LEU A 26 9.22 0.99 6.86
CA LEU A 26 9.63 1.16 5.47
C LEU A 26 11.06 1.73 5.42
N TYR A 27 11.83 1.14 4.54
CA TYR A 27 13.20 1.55 4.22
C TYR A 27 13.33 1.79 2.74
N ILE A 28 14.23 2.68 2.38
CA ILE A 28 14.65 2.91 1.02
C ILE A 28 16.14 2.65 0.91
N ALA A 29 16.57 2.13 -0.22
CA ALA A 29 17.97 1.90 -0.56
C ALA A 29 18.23 2.20 -2.03
N GLU A 30 19.49 2.33 -2.41
CA GLU A 30 19.88 2.25 -3.81
C GLU A 30 19.62 0.83 -4.34
N ALA A 31 19.45 0.67 -5.65
CA ALA A 31 19.14 -0.62 -6.26
C ALA A 31 20.22 -1.68 -6.05
N ASP A 32 21.45 -1.27 -5.74
CA ASP A 32 22.56 -2.14 -5.37
C ASP A 32 22.58 -2.55 -3.87
N GLY A 33 21.56 -2.13 -3.11
CA GLY A 33 21.40 -2.41 -1.68
C GLY A 33 22.15 -1.49 -0.75
N LYS A 34 22.86 -0.49 -1.25
CA LYS A 34 23.57 0.49 -0.42
C LYS A 34 22.66 1.63 0.06
N ASN A 35 23.20 2.45 0.98
CA ASN A 35 22.55 3.66 1.49
C ASN A 35 21.14 3.41 2.06
N VAL A 36 20.99 2.32 2.80
CA VAL A 36 19.71 1.95 3.43
C VAL A 36 19.34 2.97 4.49
N ARG A 37 18.16 3.56 4.39
CA ARG A 37 17.61 4.46 5.41
C ARG A 37 16.13 4.21 5.65
N ARG A 38 15.69 4.36 6.88
CA ARG A 38 14.27 4.28 7.25
C ARG A 38 13.55 5.55 6.77
N ILE A 39 12.34 5.39 6.24
CA ILE A 39 11.47 6.48 5.81
C ILE A 39 10.15 6.55 6.58
N SER A 40 9.66 5.44 7.14
CA SER A 40 8.43 5.46 7.93
C SER A 40 8.66 5.97 9.35
N ARG A 41 7.60 6.57 9.91
CA ARG A 41 7.59 7.09 11.29
C ARG A 41 7.16 6.02 12.29
N GLU A 42 7.15 6.37 13.57
CA GLU A 42 6.60 5.53 14.64
C GLU A 42 5.05 5.48 14.55
N GLY A 43 4.43 4.61 15.37
CA GLY A 43 2.98 4.56 15.53
C GLY A 43 2.26 3.53 14.66
N GLY A 44 2.94 2.43 14.31
CA GLY A 44 2.31 1.30 13.59
C GLY A 44 3.33 0.40 12.93
N SER A 45 2.85 -0.66 12.29
CA SER A 45 3.65 -1.53 11.43
C SER A 45 3.29 -1.28 9.97
N TYR A 46 4.29 -1.22 9.10
CA TYR A 46 4.14 -0.89 7.69
C TYR A 46 4.39 -2.10 6.82
N TYR A 47 3.61 -2.23 5.75
CA TYR A 47 3.61 -3.39 4.86
C TYR A 47 3.43 -2.95 3.40
N THR A 48 3.79 -3.84 2.50
CA THR A 48 3.52 -3.76 1.05
C THR A 48 3.72 -2.36 0.45
N PRO A 49 4.93 -1.76 0.57
CA PRO A 49 5.17 -0.48 -0.07
C PRO A 49 5.19 -0.62 -1.59
N VAL A 50 4.56 0.32 -2.28
CA VAL A 50 4.54 0.37 -3.75
C VAL A 50 4.90 1.77 -4.21
N TRP A 51 5.93 1.87 -5.04
CA TRP A 51 6.37 3.14 -5.61
C TRP A 51 5.40 3.63 -6.68
N SER A 52 5.05 4.91 -6.63
CA SER A 52 4.25 5.56 -7.67
C SER A 52 4.98 5.53 -9.02
N PRO A 53 4.28 5.29 -10.15
CA PRO A 53 4.89 5.35 -11.48
C PRO A 53 5.42 6.74 -11.85
N ARG A 54 5.00 7.78 -11.14
CA ARG A 54 5.52 9.14 -11.28
C ARG A 54 6.82 9.40 -10.51
N GLY A 55 7.17 8.51 -9.58
CA GLY A 55 8.35 8.64 -8.74
C GLY A 55 8.22 9.60 -7.56
N ASP A 56 7.03 10.16 -7.32
CA ASP A 56 6.76 11.21 -6.34
C ASP A 56 6.30 10.67 -4.97
N TYR A 57 5.58 9.53 -4.96
CA TYR A 57 4.98 8.95 -3.75
C TYR A 57 5.30 7.47 -3.57
N ILE A 58 5.13 7.01 -2.33
CA ILE A 58 5.09 5.61 -1.94
C ILE A 58 3.74 5.36 -1.28
N ALA A 59 2.97 4.41 -1.82
CA ALA A 59 1.79 3.88 -1.16
C ALA A 59 2.19 2.72 -0.24
N PHE A 60 1.44 2.50 0.83
CA PHE A 60 1.73 1.46 1.81
C PHE A 60 0.47 1.03 2.56
N VAL A 61 0.51 -0.15 3.14
CA VAL A 61 -0.42 -0.56 4.20
C VAL A 61 0.21 -0.28 5.55
N LYS A 62 -0.56 0.27 6.48
CA LYS A 62 -0.17 0.49 7.88
C LYS A 62 -1.16 -0.20 8.80
N ASN A 63 -0.66 -0.93 9.78
CA ASN A 63 -1.49 -1.53 10.82
C ASN A 63 -1.26 -0.83 12.16
N ILE A 64 -2.34 -0.32 12.72
CA ILE A 64 -2.44 0.16 14.09
C ILE A 64 -3.62 -0.58 14.70
N ARG A 65 -3.32 -1.69 15.37
CA ARG A 65 -4.36 -2.62 15.87
C ARG A 65 -5.53 -1.92 16.55
N PRO A 66 -6.78 -2.28 16.21
CA PRO A 66 -7.16 -3.42 15.36
C PRO A 66 -7.26 -3.08 13.85
N ASP A 67 -7.03 -1.85 13.46
CA ASP A 67 -7.34 -1.31 12.14
C ASP A 67 -6.15 -1.36 11.18
N PHE A 68 -6.48 -1.46 9.89
CA PHE A 68 -5.57 -1.30 8.77
C PHE A 68 -5.86 0.01 8.03
N TYR A 69 -4.81 0.56 7.46
CA TYR A 69 -4.85 1.81 6.73
C TYR A 69 -4.07 1.67 5.43
N ILE A 70 -4.58 2.26 4.36
CA ILE A 70 -3.76 2.56 3.18
C ILE A 70 -3.39 4.02 3.26
N GLY A 71 -2.11 4.29 3.13
CA GLY A 71 -1.56 5.63 3.14
C GLY A 71 -0.60 5.88 1.99
N VAL A 72 -0.25 7.13 1.82
CA VAL A 72 0.80 7.59 0.92
C VAL A 72 1.74 8.53 1.65
N MET A 73 3.00 8.55 1.25
CA MET A 73 4.01 9.48 1.73
C MET A 73 4.94 9.88 0.59
N ASP A 74 5.66 10.98 0.76
CA ASP A 74 6.73 11.35 -0.16
C ASP A 74 7.87 10.33 -0.10
N THR A 75 8.70 10.28 -1.10
CA THR A 75 9.79 9.30 -1.20
C THR A 75 10.91 9.50 -0.17
N ASN A 76 10.92 10.63 0.53
CA ASN A 76 11.79 10.88 1.69
C ASN A 76 11.15 10.50 3.03
N GLY A 77 9.86 10.12 3.05
CA GLY A 77 9.10 9.75 4.25
C GLY A 77 8.30 10.89 4.88
N ASP A 78 8.29 12.07 4.25
CA ASP A 78 7.50 13.21 4.72
C ASP A 78 6.04 13.13 4.21
N ASN A 79 5.20 14.02 4.74
CA ASN A 79 3.81 14.20 4.31
C ASN A 79 3.00 12.90 4.31
N GLU A 80 3.28 12.00 5.26
CA GLU A 80 2.46 10.78 5.44
C GLU A 80 1.01 11.18 5.68
N ARG A 81 0.11 10.64 4.87
CA ARG A 81 -1.33 10.79 5.03
C ARG A 81 -2.06 9.49 4.79
N ILE A 82 -3.13 9.29 5.52
CA ILE A 82 -4.02 8.15 5.37
C ILE A 82 -5.05 8.48 4.28
N VAL A 83 -5.25 7.53 3.39
CA VAL A 83 -6.21 7.60 2.27
C VAL A 83 -7.46 6.79 2.59
N VAL A 84 -7.27 5.60 3.18
CA VAL A 84 -8.35 4.67 3.54
C VAL A 84 -8.07 4.07 4.91
N LYS A 85 -9.16 3.82 5.67
CA LYS A 85 -9.14 3.05 6.91
C LYS A 85 -10.19 1.95 6.85
N ASP A 86 -9.84 0.73 7.25
CA ASP A 86 -10.79 -0.37 7.44
C ASP A 86 -10.24 -1.46 8.38
N PHE A 87 -11.07 -2.48 8.61
CA PHE A 87 -10.72 -3.68 9.36
C PHE A 87 -9.65 -4.53 8.66
N SER A 88 -9.73 -4.67 7.33
CA SER A 88 -8.75 -5.39 6.53
C SER A 88 -8.60 -4.73 5.15
N LEU A 89 -7.39 -4.29 4.86
CA LEU A 89 -7.00 -3.63 3.62
C LEU A 89 -5.65 -4.18 3.18
N GLU A 90 -5.50 -4.55 1.92
CA GLU A 90 -4.23 -5.05 1.40
C GLU A 90 -3.99 -4.69 -0.07
N SER A 91 -2.77 -4.94 -0.52
CA SER A 91 -2.32 -4.91 -1.92
C SER A 91 -2.63 -3.61 -2.66
N PRO A 92 -2.21 -2.44 -2.16
CA PRO A 92 -2.37 -1.22 -2.93
C PRO A 92 -1.54 -1.27 -4.22
N ALA A 93 -2.15 -0.93 -5.35
CA ALA A 93 -1.46 -0.77 -6.63
C ALA A 93 -1.81 0.58 -7.26
N TRP A 94 -0.83 1.20 -7.89
CA TRP A 94 -0.99 2.49 -8.53
C TRP A 94 -1.61 2.38 -9.92
N SER A 95 -2.53 3.29 -10.25
CA SER A 95 -2.88 3.54 -11.64
C SER A 95 -1.68 4.09 -12.40
N PRO A 96 -1.55 3.84 -13.71
CA PRO A 96 -0.40 4.26 -14.50
C PRO A 96 -0.15 5.77 -14.50
N ASN A 97 -1.19 6.58 -14.31
CA ASN A 97 -1.06 8.04 -14.18
C ASN A 97 -0.68 8.53 -12.77
N GLY A 98 -0.53 7.62 -11.79
CA GLY A 98 -0.14 7.94 -10.41
C GLY A 98 -1.21 8.72 -9.62
N ARG A 99 -2.47 8.71 -10.07
CA ARG A 99 -3.57 9.45 -9.42
C ARG A 99 -4.45 8.60 -8.54
N TYR A 100 -4.63 7.32 -8.88
CA TYR A 100 -5.53 6.43 -8.17
C TYR A 100 -4.77 5.26 -7.56
N LEU A 101 -5.30 4.76 -6.45
CA LEU A 101 -4.92 3.48 -5.88
C LEU A 101 -6.08 2.49 -6.09
N ILE A 102 -5.74 1.27 -6.46
CA ILE A 102 -6.63 0.11 -6.43
C ILE A 102 -6.18 -0.79 -5.28
N PHE A 103 -7.11 -1.36 -4.55
CA PHE A 103 -6.84 -2.20 -3.39
C PHE A 103 -8.02 -3.14 -3.14
N TYR A 104 -7.87 -4.11 -2.26
CA TYR A 104 -9.02 -4.88 -1.83
C TYR A 104 -9.36 -4.68 -0.36
N ARG A 105 -10.64 -4.83 -0.05
CA ARG A 105 -11.21 -4.89 1.29
C ARG A 105 -11.77 -6.27 1.55
N GLN A 106 -11.51 -6.80 2.73
CA GLN A 106 -12.22 -7.97 3.23
C GLN A 106 -13.25 -7.52 4.27
N GLN A 107 -14.49 -7.91 4.07
CA GLN A 107 -15.55 -7.67 5.03
C GLN A 107 -15.40 -8.59 6.24
N ARG A 108 -15.92 -8.18 7.39
CA ARG A 108 -15.99 -9.05 8.56
C ARG A 108 -16.97 -10.17 8.30
N SER A 109 -16.58 -11.39 8.66
CA SER A 109 -17.52 -12.50 8.71
C SER A 109 -18.47 -12.33 9.89
N ASN A 110 -19.75 -12.61 9.67
CA ASN A 110 -20.76 -12.64 10.71
C ASN A 110 -20.65 -13.93 11.52
N SER A 111 -21.28 -13.96 12.69
CA SER A 111 -21.31 -15.15 13.57
C SER A 111 -22.05 -16.35 12.97
N ASP A 112 -22.88 -16.12 11.97
CA ASP A 112 -23.63 -17.15 11.21
C ASP A 112 -22.86 -17.69 9.99
N GLY A 113 -21.61 -17.24 9.78
CA GLY A 113 -20.75 -17.64 8.67
C GLY A 113 -21.00 -16.90 7.36
N THR A 114 -21.90 -15.91 7.35
CA THR A 114 -22.09 -15.00 6.21
C THR A 114 -21.10 -13.84 6.25
N GLY A 115 -20.94 -13.12 5.16
CA GLY A 115 -19.93 -12.07 5.05
C GLY A 115 -18.53 -12.62 4.77
N GLY A 116 -17.51 -11.84 5.01
CA GLY A 116 -16.12 -12.21 4.71
C GLY A 116 -15.75 -12.03 3.23
N GLU A 117 -16.68 -11.50 2.43
CA GLU A 117 -16.46 -11.22 1.00
C GLU A 117 -15.31 -10.24 0.81
N THR A 118 -14.57 -10.45 -0.27
CA THR A 118 -13.46 -9.58 -0.68
C THR A 118 -13.86 -8.80 -1.91
N THR A 119 -13.80 -7.48 -1.83
CA THR A 119 -14.18 -6.55 -2.89
C THR A 119 -13.01 -5.69 -3.33
N ILE A 120 -12.93 -5.43 -4.64
CA ILE A 120 -11.93 -4.53 -5.22
C ILE A 120 -12.45 -3.10 -5.21
N HIS A 121 -11.61 -2.19 -4.76
CA HIS A 121 -11.91 -0.76 -4.69
C HIS A 121 -10.86 0.04 -5.42
N PHE A 122 -11.22 1.23 -5.90
CA PHE A 122 -10.26 2.24 -6.26
C PHE A 122 -10.61 3.58 -5.60
N ILE A 123 -9.61 4.41 -5.36
CA ILE A 123 -9.74 5.70 -4.71
C ILE A 123 -8.74 6.70 -5.28
N ASP A 124 -9.11 7.97 -5.36
CA ASP A 124 -8.16 9.06 -5.62
C ASP A 124 -7.18 9.18 -4.45
N ILE A 125 -5.91 9.47 -4.71
CA ILE A 125 -4.87 9.61 -3.67
C ILE A 125 -5.15 10.73 -2.67
N THR A 126 -6.12 11.59 -2.95
CA THR A 126 -6.62 12.59 -1.99
C THR A 126 -7.58 12.03 -0.94
N GLY A 127 -7.99 10.75 -1.07
CA GLY A 127 -8.91 10.07 -0.17
C GLY A 127 -10.39 10.25 -0.55
N TYR A 128 -10.66 10.84 -1.71
CA TYR A 128 -12.03 11.04 -2.21
C TYR A 128 -12.37 10.09 -3.37
N ASN A 129 -13.66 10.03 -3.69
CA ASN A 129 -14.18 9.28 -4.85
C ASN A 129 -13.85 7.79 -4.82
N GLU A 130 -13.91 7.17 -3.64
CA GLU A 130 -13.81 5.71 -3.55
C GLU A 130 -14.98 5.05 -4.29
N ARG A 131 -14.66 4.02 -5.09
CA ARG A 131 -15.64 3.22 -5.83
C ARG A 131 -15.28 1.75 -5.79
N ILE A 132 -16.31 0.91 -5.76
CA ILE A 132 -16.19 -0.54 -5.92
C ILE A 132 -16.06 -0.86 -7.40
N ILE A 133 -15.13 -1.75 -7.72
CA ILE A 133 -15.06 -2.41 -9.02
C ILE A 133 -15.82 -3.73 -8.89
N PRO A 134 -16.98 -3.88 -9.55
CA PRO A 134 -17.75 -5.11 -9.45
C PRO A 134 -16.97 -6.27 -10.06
N THR A 135 -16.84 -7.35 -9.32
CA THR A 135 -16.25 -8.61 -9.76
C THR A 135 -17.32 -9.71 -9.67
N PRO A 136 -17.32 -10.71 -10.55
CA PRO A 136 -18.32 -11.79 -10.51
C PRO A 136 -18.17 -12.69 -9.27
N ARG A 137 -17.03 -12.67 -8.61
CA ARG A 137 -16.68 -13.40 -7.38
C ARG A 137 -15.77 -12.52 -6.54
N ASP A 138 -15.37 -13.02 -5.37
CA ASP A 138 -14.37 -12.41 -4.55
C ASP A 138 -13.11 -12.07 -5.36
N GLY A 139 -12.58 -10.86 -5.16
CA GLY A 139 -11.41 -10.38 -5.86
C GLY A 139 -10.32 -9.95 -4.89
N SER A 140 -9.07 -10.35 -5.18
CA SER A 140 -7.87 -9.96 -4.45
C SER A 140 -6.75 -9.57 -5.41
N ASP A 141 -5.67 -9.01 -4.87
CA ASP A 141 -4.42 -8.69 -5.58
C ASP A 141 -4.63 -7.94 -6.91
N PRO A 142 -5.35 -6.82 -6.89
CA PRO A 142 -5.66 -6.08 -8.09
C PRO A 142 -4.40 -5.47 -8.70
N ALA A 143 -4.32 -5.43 -10.02
CA ALA A 143 -3.28 -4.74 -10.77
C ALA A 143 -3.88 -3.88 -11.88
N TRP A 144 -3.22 -2.79 -12.20
CA TRP A 144 -3.56 -1.95 -13.35
C TRP A 144 -2.83 -2.44 -14.61
N SER A 145 -3.50 -2.36 -15.75
CA SER A 145 -2.79 -2.49 -17.02
C SER A 145 -1.89 -1.27 -17.27
N PRO A 146 -0.74 -1.44 -17.92
CA PRO A 146 0.05 -0.30 -18.35
C PRO A 146 -0.75 0.59 -19.32
N LEU A 147 -0.36 1.86 -19.44
CA LEU A 147 -0.83 2.70 -20.52
C LEU A 147 -0.31 2.13 -21.85
N LEU A 148 -1.20 1.98 -22.81
CA LEU A 148 -0.86 1.62 -24.18
C LEU A 148 -0.32 2.83 -24.91
#